data_84cded8bfa06cfbfd30cef08bf5dcd0f
#
_entry.id   84cded8bfa06cfbfd30cef08bf5dcd0f
#
_cell.length_a   1.000
_cell.length_b   1.000
_cell.length_c   1.000
_cell.angle_alpha   90.00
_cell.angle_beta   90.00
_cell.angle_gamma   90.00
#
_symmetry.space_group_name_H-M   'P 1'
#
loop_
_entity.id
_entity.type
_entity.pdbx_description
1 polymer ?
#
loop_
_entity_poly.entity_id
_entity_poly.type
_entity_poly.pdbx_seq_one_letter_code
_entity_poly.pdbx_strand_id
1 'polypeptide(L)'
;MTSADPVRVIAIARSWLGTPYQHQASLKGVGCDCLGLVRGVWRELYGAEPEPPPPYRADWAEMGSQETLLEAARRHLIPTDTFQAGDVLLFRMSADACVKHAAIVCAGDPGAKIIHAYWGRACVESWLGPWWRRRIAFAFSFPDVEG
;
A
#
# COMPACT_ATOMS: atom_id res chain seq x y z
N MET A 1 14.68 10.76 -10.19
CA MET A 1 13.37 11.22 -9.67
C MET A 1 13.36 11.09 -8.16
N THR A 2 13.01 12.15 -7.46
CA THR A 2 12.96 12.15 -6.00
C THR A 2 11.64 11.60 -5.50
N SER A 3 11.65 11.10 -4.27
CA SER A 3 10.46 10.58 -3.62
C SER A 3 9.76 11.67 -2.78
N ALA A 4 8.49 11.43 -2.47
CA ALA A 4 7.72 12.32 -1.60
C ALA A 4 8.32 12.35 -0.19
N ASP A 5 8.07 13.44 0.53
CA ASP A 5 8.52 13.56 1.92
C ASP A 5 7.95 12.43 2.77
N PRO A 6 8.78 11.54 3.34
CA PRO A 6 8.28 10.42 4.11
C PRO A 6 7.49 10.84 5.36
N VAL A 7 7.84 11.95 5.99
CA VAL A 7 7.09 12.44 7.15
C VAL A 7 5.65 12.74 6.77
N ARG A 8 5.45 13.38 5.61
CA ARG A 8 4.11 13.69 5.12
C ARG A 8 3.33 12.43 4.76
N VAL A 9 3.96 11.50 4.05
CA VAL A 9 3.33 10.22 3.67
C VAL A 9 2.86 9.49 4.93
N ILE A 10 3.73 9.38 5.92
CA ILE A 10 3.42 8.67 7.16
C ILE A 10 2.30 9.35 7.92
N ALA A 11 2.32 10.67 8.02
CA ALA A 11 1.26 11.42 8.71
C ALA A 11 -0.10 11.16 8.06
N ILE A 12 -0.15 11.18 6.72
CA ILE A 12 -1.38 10.90 5.99
C ILE A 12 -1.82 9.45 6.26
N ALA A 13 -0.92 8.48 6.13
CA ALA A 13 -1.25 7.07 6.36
C ALA A 13 -1.78 6.85 7.78
N ARG A 14 -1.17 7.48 8.78
CA ARG A 14 -1.63 7.38 10.16
C ARG A 14 -3.03 7.94 10.37
N SER A 15 -3.43 8.93 9.58
CA SER A 15 -4.78 9.50 9.67
C SER A 15 -5.86 8.50 9.23
N TRP A 16 -5.47 7.43 8.54
CA TRP A 16 -6.38 6.36 8.11
C TRP A 16 -6.53 5.24 9.15
N LEU A 17 -5.74 5.25 10.22
CA LEU A 17 -5.83 4.21 11.26
C LEU A 17 -7.24 4.17 11.84
N GLY A 18 -7.76 2.95 11.99
CA GLY A 18 -9.12 2.73 12.47
C GLY A 18 -10.18 2.73 11.38
N THR A 19 -9.86 3.10 10.15
CA THR A 19 -10.82 3.01 9.05
C THR A 19 -11.20 1.54 8.85
N PRO A 20 -12.50 1.19 8.88
CA PRO A 20 -12.92 -0.20 8.71
C PRO A 20 -12.52 -0.79 7.37
N TYR A 21 -12.24 -2.08 7.33
CA TYR A 21 -11.98 -2.75 6.06
C TYR A 21 -13.27 -2.82 5.23
N GLN A 22 -13.18 -2.41 3.98
CA GLN A 22 -14.28 -2.54 3.03
C GLN A 22 -13.70 -2.70 1.63
N HIS A 23 -14.06 -3.78 0.95
CA HIS A 23 -13.55 -4.10 -0.38
C HIS A 23 -13.83 -2.98 -1.37
N GLN A 24 -12.79 -2.59 -2.11
CA GLN A 24 -12.81 -1.53 -3.13
C GLN A 24 -13.11 -0.13 -2.62
N ALA A 25 -13.21 0.05 -1.32
CA ALA A 25 -13.48 1.37 -0.74
C ALA A 25 -12.18 2.14 -0.51
N SER A 26 -12.29 3.45 -0.55
CA SER A 26 -11.18 4.37 -0.26
C SER A 26 -11.75 5.68 0.28
N LEU A 27 -12.36 5.61 1.47
CA LEU A 27 -12.96 6.76 2.15
C LEU A 27 -12.55 6.74 3.62
N LYS A 28 -11.71 7.69 4.00
CA LYS A 28 -11.14 7.77 5.35
C LYS A 28 -12.24 7.74 6.41
N GLY A 29 -12.05 6.87 7.42
CA GLY A 29 -12.97 6.74 8.53
C GLY A 29 -14.23 5.93 8.22
N VAL A 30 -14.52 5.67 6.96
CA VAL A 30 -15.73 4.97 6.53
C VAL A 30 -15.41 3.57 6.03
N GLY A 31 -14.43 3.43 5.15
CA GLY A 31 -14.03 2.12 4.65
C GLY A 31 -12.86 2.21 3.70
N CYS A 32 -11.97 1.22 3.76
CA CYS A 32 -10.91 1.06 2.77
C CYS A 32 -10.39 -0.38 2.77
N ASP A 33 -9.89 -0.81 1.61
CA ASP A 33 -9.05 -2.00 1.55
C ASP A 33 -7.58 -1.58 1.39
N CYS A 34 -6.67 -2.53 1.16
CA CYS A 34 -5.25 -2.20 1.11
C CYS A 34 -4.93 -1.25 -0.06
N LEU A 35 -5.53 -1.46 -1.23
CA LEU A 35 -5.36 -0.54 -2.35
C LEU A 35 -6.04 0.79 -2.06
N GLY A 36 -7.21 0.77 -1.41
CA GLY A 36 -7.95 1.97 -1.03
C GLY A 36 -7.14 2.88 -0.11
N LEU A 37 -6.36 2.32 0.80
CA LEU A 37 -5.45 3.09 1.64
C LEU A 37 -4.39 3.80 0.78
N VAL A 38 -3.73 3.08 -0.12
CA VAL A 38 -2.71 3.66 -1.00
C VAL A 38 -3.32 4.74 -1.90
N ARG A 39 -4.51 4.48 -2.46
CA ARG A 39 -5.24 5.45 -3.27
C ARG A 39 -5.57 6.71 -2.47
N GLY A 40 -5.98 6.54 -1.22
CA GLY A 40 -6.31 7.66 -0.34
C GLY A 40 -5.08 8.53 -0.03
N VAL A 41 -3.96 7.89 0.26
CA VAL A 41 -2.70 8.61 0.46
C VAL A 41 -2.32 9.36 -0.82
N TRP A 42 -2.46 8.73 -1.97
CA TRP A 42 -2.18 9.36 -3.26
C TRP A 42 -3.03 10.63 -3.45
N ARG A 43 -4.34 10.55 -3.21
CA ARG A 43 -5.21 11.72 -3.36
C ARG A 43 -4.80 12.87 -2.43
N GLU A 44 -4.41 12.55 -1.20
CA GLU A 44 -3.99 13.59 -0.25
C GLU A 44 -2.63 14.20 -0.61
N LEU A 45 -1.76 13.44 -1.27
CA LEU A 45 -0.47 13.96 -1.73
C LEU A 45 -0.60 14.81 -3.00
N TYR A 46 -1.40 14.37 -3.97
CA TYR A 46 -1.39 14.93 -5.32
C TYR A 46 -2.70 15.58 -5.73
N GLY A 47 -3.74 15.48 -4.94
CA GLY A 47 -5.04 16.10 -5.23
C GLY A 47 -6.02 15.21 -5.97
N ALA A 48 -5.54 14.31 -6.83
CA ALA A 48 -6.41 13.43 -7.61
C ALA A 48 -5.70 12.12 -7.91
N GLU A 49 -6.46 11.06 -8.13
CA GLU A 49 -5.88 9.78 -8.52
C GLU A 49 -5.44 9.83 -9.99
N PRO A 50 -4.35 9.11 -10.34
CA PRO A 50 -3.84 9.14 -11.71
C PRO A 50 -4.75 8.42 -12.70
N GLU A 51 -5.48 7.43 -12.23
CA GLU A 51 -6.45 6.68 -13.03
C GLU A 51 -7.46 6.00 -12.09
N PRO A 52 -8.69 5.74 -12.55
CA PRO A 52 -9.60 4.95 -11.71
C PRO A 52 -9.09 3.52 -11.60
N PRO A 53 -9.27 2.87 -10.44
CA PRO A 53 -8.84 1.49 -10.30
C PRO A 53 -9.73 0.59 -11.15
N PRO A 54 -9.15 -0.46 -11.78
CA PRO A 54 -9.97 -1.44 -12.47
C PRO A 54 -10.80 -2.23 -11.45
N PRO A 55 -11.95 -2.78 -11.84
CA PRO A 55 -12.68 -3.69 -10.96
C PRO A 55 -11.80 -4.85 -10.52
N TYR A 56 -11.87 -5.21 -9.25
CA TYR A 56 -11.13 -6.34 -8.72
C TYR A 56 -11.96 -7.06 -7.66
N ARG A 57 -11.57 -8.29 -7.35
CA ARG A 57 -12.26 -9.11 -6.36
C ARG A 57 -11.47 -9.16 -5.06
N ALA A 58 -12.16 -9.47 -3.96
CA ALA A 58 -11.51 -9.59 -2.66
C ALA A 58 -10.44 -10.68 -2.63
N ASP A 59 -10.59 -11.69 -3.47
CA ASP A 59 -9.70 -12.84 -3.56
C ASP A 59 -8.80 -12.79 -4.80
N TRP A 60 -8.12 -11.69 -5.00
CA TRP A 60 -7.29 -11.41 -6.19
C TRP A 60 -6.43 -12.59 -6.63
N ALA A 61 -5.89 -13.36 -5.66
CA ALA A 61 -5.03 -14.48 -5.97
C ALA A 61 -5.72 -15.57 -6.77
N GLU A 62 -7.04 -15.59 -6.75
CA GLU A 62 -7.85 -16.57 -7.46
C GLU A 62 -8.22 -16.13 -8.86
N MET A 63 -7.84 -14.91 -9.23
CA MET A 63 -8.20 -14.30 -10.50
C MET A 63 -7.25 -14.62 -11.65
N GLY A 64 -6.51 -15.71 -11.52
CA GLY A 64 -5.55 -16.08 -12.55
C GLY A 64 -4.21 -15.38 -12.37
N SER A 65 -3.47 -15.22 -13.46
CA SER A 65 -2.09 -14.74 -13.43
C SER A 65 -1.94 -13.24 -13.54
N GLN A 66 -3.03 -12.47 -13.49
CA GLN A 66 -2.94 -11.03 -13.67
C GLN A 66 -2.39 -10.35 -12.41
N GLU A 67 -1.33 -9.58 -12.58
CA GLU A 67 -0.69 -8.82 -11.52
C GLU A 67 -1.21 -7.38 -11.50
N THR A 68 -2.52 -7.20 -11.36
CA THR A 68 -3.19 -5.91 -11.49
C THR A 68 -2.63 -4.85 -10.54
N LEU A 69 -2.44 -5.24 -9.27
CA LEU A 69 -1.90 -4.32 -8.27
C LEU A 69 -0.46 -3.94 -8.60
N LEU A 70 0.36 -4.92 -8.99
CA LEU A 70 1.75 -4.68 -9.34
C LEU A 70 1.87 -3.78 -10.56
N GLU A 71 1.05 -4.01 -11.58
CA GLU A 71 1.07 -3.19 -12.81
C GLU A 71 0.70 -1.74 -12.51
N ALA A 72 -0.31 -1.52 -11.67
CA ALA A 72 -0.68 -0.17 -11.26
C ALA A 72 0.46 0.52 -10.50
N ALA A 73 1.11 -0.20 -9.60
CA ALA A 73 2.25 0.34 -8.87
C ALA A 73 3.39 0.74 -9.80
N ARG A 74 3.69 -0.12 -10.78
CA ARG A 74 4.76 0.18 -11.75
C ARG A 74 4.47 1.39 -12.62
N ARG A 75 3.22 1.68 -12.89
CA ARG A 75 2.85 2.85 -13.70
C ARG A 75 3.01 4.16 -12.93
N HIS A 76 2.77 4.15 -11.62
CA HIS A 76 2.60 5.40 -10.87
C HIS A 76 3.60 5.60 -9.73
N LEU A 77 4.24 4.54 -9.26
CA LEU A 77 5.20 4.61 -8.16
C LEU A 77 6.62 4.35 -8.65
N ILE A 78 7.61 4.71 -7.84
CA ILE A 78 9.03 4.54 -8.19
C ILE A 78 9.54 3.25 -7.54
N PRO A 79 10.02 2.26 -8.31
CA PRO A 79 10.59 1.05 -7.71
C PRO A 79 11.81 1.36 -6.86
N THR A 80 11.98 0.64 -5.77
CA THR A 80 13.18 0.73 -4.93
C THR A 80 13.63 -0.66 -4.50
N ASP A 81 14.95 -0.85 -4.39
CA ASP A 81 15.53 -2.11 -3.94
C ASP A 81 15.57 -2.21 -2.42
N THR A 82 15.59 -1.07 -1.74
CA THR A 82 15.69 -1.01 -0.28
C THR A 82 14.61 -0.06 0.22
N PHE A 83 13.62 -0.62 0.92
CA PHE A 83 12.53 0.20 1.42
C PHE A 83 12.94 1.05 2.62
N GLN A 84 12.29 2.19 2.75
CA GLN A 84 12.46 3.12 3.85
C GLN A 84 11.08 3.56 4.34
N ALA A 85 11.05 4.26 5.48
CA ALA A 85 9.82 4.85 5.97
C ALA A 85 9.20 5.74 4.88
N GLY A 86 7.90 5.62 4.68
CA GLY A 86 7.15 6.33 3.62
C GLY A 86 6.95 5.51 2.37
N ASP A 87 7.59 4.37 2.24
CA ASP A 87 7.47 3.53 1.04
C ASP A 87 6.28 2.57 1.10
N VAL A 88 5.91 2.07 -0.07
CA VAL A 88 4.85 1.07 -0.24
C VAL A 88 5.49 -0.29 -0.43
N LEU A 89 5.00 -1.29 0.32
CA LEU A 89 5.40 -2.69 0.13
C LEU A 89 4.24 -3.46 -0.50
N LEU A 90 4.56 -4.30 -1.46
CA LEU A 90 3.61 -5.24 -2.04
C LEU A 90 3.98 -6.66 -1.64
N PHE A 91 2.99 -7.44 -1.28
CA PHE A 91 3.17 -8.78 -0.73
C PHE A 91 2.52 -9.83 -1.60
N ARG A 92 3.23 -10.97 -1.74
CA ARG A 92 2.64 -12.23 -2.24
C ARG A 92 2.34 -13.09 -1.02
N MET A 93 1.10 -13.52 -0.88
CA MET A 93 0.70 -14.31 0.29
C MET A 93 1.15 -15.76 0.17
N SER A 94 1.50 -16.20 -1.06
CA SER A 94 2.18 -17.47 -1.31
C SER A 94 3.07 -17.31 -2.54
N ALA A 95 4.01 -18.23 -2.74
CA ALA A 95 4.99 -18.14 -3.83
C ALA A 95 4.35 -18.07 -5.22
N ASP A 96 3.22 -18.77 -5.40
CA ASP A 96 2.56 -18.86 -6.71
C ASP A 96 1.42 -17.85 -6.88
N ALA A 97 1.16 -17.03 -5.87
CA ALA A 97 0.06 -16.09 -5.91
C ALA A 97 0.47 -14.76 -6.53
N CYS A 98 -0.51 -14.06 -7.11
CA CYS A 98 -0.33 -12.68 -7.53
C CYS A 98 -0.11 -11.80 -6.30
N VAL A 99 0.50 -10.63 -6.51
CA VAL A 99 0.57 -9.59 -5.49
C VAL A 99 -0.86 -9.14 -5.19
N LYS A 100 -1.28 -9.26 -3.93
CA LYS A 100 -2.65 -8.93 -3.55
C LYS A 100 -2.76 -8.12 -2.27
N HIS A 101 -1.66 -7.79 -1.63
CA HIS A 101 -1.67 -6.99 -0.41
C HIS A 101 -0.63 -5.88 -0.50
N ALA A 102 -0.99 -4.73 0.05
CA ALA A 102 -0.13 -3.55 0.08
C ALA A 102 -0.10 -2.96 1.48
N ALA A 103 1.01 -2.33 1.83
CA ALA A 103 1.18 -1.63 3.10
C ALA A 103 2.07 -0.42 2.90
N ILE A 104 1.98 0.53 3.83
CA ILE A 104 2.85 1.71 3.86
C ILE A 104 3.78 1.59 5.05
N VAL A 105 5.08 1.70 4.82
CA VAL A 105 6.09 1.63 5.88
C VAL A 105 6.02 2.93 6.69
N CYS A 106 5.73 2.81 7.98
CA CYS A 106 5.65 4.00 8.85
C CYS A 106 6.85 4.13 9.80
N ALA A 107 7.68 3.11 9.89
CA ALA A 107 8.95 3.16 10.60
C ALA A 107 9.93 2.21 9.93
N GLY A 108 11.17 2.66 9.72
CA GLY A 108 12.21 1.85 9.12
C GLY A 108 12.91 0.95 10.13
N ASP A 109 13.85 0.14 9.65
CA ASP A 109 14.64 -0.73 10.51
C ASP A 109 15.59 0.09 11.40
N PRO A 110 15.92 -0.42 12.59
CA PRO A 110 15.40 -1.65 13.20
C PRO A 110 13.99 -1.46 13.73
N GLY A 111 13.23 -2.57 13.76
CA GLY A 111 11.87 -2.54 14.29
C GLY A 111 10.84 -1.95 13.34
N ALA A 112 11.01 -2.17 12.05
CA ALA A 112 10.13 -1.60 11.02
C ALA A 112 8.65 -1.91 11.29
N LYS A 113 7.79 -0.93 10.97
CA LYS A 113 6.34 -1.04 11.12
C LYS A 113 5.64 -0.63 9.84
N ILE A 114 4.46 -1.21 9.63
CA ILE A 114 3.63 -0.94 8.45
C ILE A 114 2.23 -0.52 8.87
N ILE A 115 1.60 0.28 8.03
CA ILE A 115 0.18 0.63 8.12
C ILE A 115 -0.50 -0.04 6.95
N HIS A 116 -1.55 -0.82 7.21
CA HIS A 116 -2.25 -1.54 6.16
C HIS A 116 -3.69 -1.83 6.55
N ALA A 117 -4.56 -1.93 5.53
CA ALA A 117 -5.93 -2.35 5.72
C ALA A 117 -5.98 -3.85 5.51
N TYR A 118 -6.15 -4.60 6.61
CA TYR A 118 -6.07 -6.04 6.60
C TYR A 118 -7.48 -6.63 6.61
N TRP A 119 -7.71 -7.65 5.77
CA TRP A 119 -9.02 -8.27 5.64
C TRP A 119 -9.57 -8.71 7.01
N GLY A 120 -10.83 -8.37 7.27
CA GLY A 120 -11.50 -8.72 8.52
C GLY A 120 -11.13 -7.83 9.69
N ARG A 121 -10.34 -6.79 9.44
CA ARG A 121 -9.92 -5.85 10.45
C ARG A 121 -10.13 -4.42 9.94
N ALA A 122 -9.56 -3.47 10.64
CA ALA A 122 -9.51 -2.10 10.19
C ALA A 122 -8.12 -1.81 9.61
N CYS A 123 -7.91 -0.56 9.19
CA CYS A 123 -6.57 -0.06 8.91
C CYS A 123 -5.81 -0.02 10.24
N VAL A 124 -4.69 -0.73 10.32
CA VAL A 124 -3.93 -0.93 11.56
C VAL A 124 -2.45 -0.69 11.32
N GLU A 125 -1.73 -0.39 12.39
CA GLU A 125 -0.28 -0.36 12.40
C GLU A 125 0.24 -1.67 12.97
N SER A 126 1.14 -2.32 12.26
CA SER A 126 1.66 -3.64 12.64
C SER A 126 3.17 -3.67 12.57
N TRP A 127 3.79 -4.50 13.41
CA TRP A 127 5.22 -4.79 13.28
C TRP A 127 5.46 -5.55 11.98
N LEU A 128 6.50 -5.14 11.24
CA LEU A 128 6.93 -5.85 10.04
C LEU A 128 7.84 -7.01 10.45
N GLY A 129 7.23 -8.04 11.04
CA GLY A 129 7.96 -9.20 11.54
C GLY A 129 8.35 -10.17 10.44
N PRO A 130 9.01 -11.29 10.82
CA PRO A 130 9.52 -12.26 9.84
C PRO A 130 8.46 -12.83 8.92
N TRP A 131 7.25 -13.04 9.41
CA TRP A 131 6.16 -13.57 8.60
C TRP A 131 5.84 -12.66 7.42
N TRP A 132 5.72 -11.35 7.68
CA TRP A 132 5.46 -10.34 6.65
C TRP A 132 6.68 -10.18 5.75
N ARG A 133 7.90 -10.12 6.32
CA ARG A 133 9.12 -9.91 5.54
C ARG A 133 9.33 -10.97 4.48
N ARG A 134 9.02 -12.23 4.80
CA ARG A 134 9.16 -13.32 3.84
C ARG A 134 8.20 -13.19 2.66
N ARG A 135 7.17 -12.38 2.77
CA ARG A 135 6.14 -12.19 1.75
C ARG A 135 6.29 -10.91 0.95
N ILE A 136 7.26 -10.07 1.29
CA ILE A 136 7.55 -8.87 0.50
C ILE A 136 7.99 -9.30 -0.89
N ALA A 137 7.28 -8.84 -1.91
CA ALA A 137 7.61 -9.10 -3.30
C ALA A 137 8.27 -7.90 -3.96
N PHE A 138 7.77 -6.69 -3.67
CA PHE A 138 8.25 -5.46 -4.28
C PHE A 138 8.12 -4.30 -3.31
N ALA A 139 8.94 -3.28 -3.55
CA ALA A 139 8.88 -2.03 -2.80
C ALA A 139 8.89 -0.85 -3.77
N PHE A 140 8.15 0.19 -3.43
CA PHE A 140 8.02 1.40 -4.23
C PHE A 140 8.00 2.62 -3.34
N SER A 141 8.44 3.76 -3.89
CA SER A 141 8.32 5.06 -3.24
C SER A 141 7.26 5.89 -3.95
N PHE A 142 6.56 6.75 -3.19
CA PHE A 142 5.70 7.76 -3.81
C PHE A 142 6.58 8.80 -4.48
N PRO A 143 6.26 9.25 -5.71
CA PRO A 143 7.06 10.28 -6.36
C PRO A 143 6.87 11.63 -5.66
N ASP A 144 7.86 12.52 -5.84
CA ASP A 144 7.80 13.87 -5.29
C ASP A 144 6.61 14.61 -5.88
N VAL A 145 5.89 15.34 -5.02
CA VAL A 145 4.71 16.11 -5.39
C VAL A 145 5.03 17.18 -6.42
N GLU A 146 6.23 17.74 -6.35
CA GLU A 146 6.67 18.83 -7.24
C GLU A 146 7.53 18.35 -8.41
N GLY A 147 7.77 17.06 -8.44
CA GLY A 147 8.68 16.44 -9.41
C GLY A 147 8.18 16.39 -10.83
#